data_b8201b53cc92bd109eaae039beea2a82
#
_entry.id   b8201b53cc92bd109eaae039beea2a82
#
_cell.length_a   1.000
_cell.length_b   1.000
_cell.length_c   1.000
_cell.angle_alpha   90.00
_cell.angle_beta   90.00
_cell.angle_gamma   90.00
#
_symmetry.space_group_name_H-M   'P 1'
#
loop_
_entity.id
_entity.type
_entity.pdbx_description
1 polymer ?
#
loop_
_entity_poly.entity_id
_entity_poly.type
_entity_poly.pdbx_seq_one_letter_code
_entity_poly.pdbx_strand_id
1 'polypeptide(L)'
;GEKLKIAEAKDETDLVDFGMRYDLTVPLVRYYSNNANDLPSPFKALQMGNVWRADRPQRGRYRQFMQCDIDIIGEPSNLAEIELILATTTTIGKLGFKNFEIRINERRILKAMAAYSGFAEEDYDTVFIILDKMDKIGLDGVAEELAKEGYAKESIDKYLGLFKGVEEAGNGIDGICYIAKTLEGFLEEDVEKNLLEIINSVNAAKQADFKLVFDPTLVRGMSYYTGTIFEIAMPELGAACGGGGRYDKMVGKFTGQDVPA
;
A
#
# COMPACT_ATOMS: atom_id res chain seq x y z
N GLY A 1 -21.39 -32.97 -3.63
CA GLY A 1 -22.35 -32.28 -2.81
C GLY A 1 -23.50 -31.76 -3.66
N GLU A 2 -24.73 -31.82 -3.18
CA GLU A 2 -25.88 -31.20 -3.84
C GLU A 2 -25.63 -29.67 -3.82
N LYS A 3 -25.57 -29.10 -5.01
CA LYS A 3 -25.45 -27.65 -5.15
C LYS A 3 -26.77 -26.99 -4.78
N LEU A 4 -26.78 -26.11 -3.82
CA LEU A 4 -27.91 -25.24 -3.55
C LEU A 4 -28.31 -24.48 -4.84
N LYS A 5 -29.60 -24.26 -5.00
CA LYS A 5 -30.08 -23.38 -6.07
C LYS A 5 -29.63 -21.96 -5.75
N ILE A 6 -29.14 -21.20 -6.75
CA ILE A 6 -28.67 -19.82 -6.60
C ILE A 6 -29.69 -18.94 -5.84
N ALA A 7 -31.00 -19.17 -6.06
CA ALA A 7 -32.06 -18.43 -5.39
C ALA A 7 -32.21 -18.73 -3.88
N GLU A 8 -31.59 -19.80 -3.39
CA GLU A 8 -31.65 -20.23 -1.98
C GLU A 8 -30.37 -19.86 -1.20
N ALA A 9 -29.32 -19.44 -1.92
CA ALA A 9 -28.04 -19.06 -1.34
C ALA A 9 -28.14 -17.73 -0.60
N LYS A 10 -27.58 -17.68 0.61
CA LYS A 10 -27.51 -16.47 1.43
C LYS A 10 -26.21 -15.70 1.22
N ASP A 11 -25.15 -16.41 0.88
CA ASP A 11 -23.83 -15.87 0.57
C ASP A 11 -23.07 -16.78 -0.41
N GLU A 12 -21.84 -16.40 -0.79
CA GLU A 12 -21.03 -17.14 -1.75
C GLU A 12 -20.63 -18.53 -1.24
N THR A 13 -20.52 -18.72 0.07
CA THR A 13 -20.08 -20.00 0.65
C THR A 13 -21.11 -21.11 0.44
N ASP A 14 -22.36 -20.75 0.26
CA ASP A 14 -23.44 -21.69 -0.07
C ASP A 14 -23.33 -22.22 -1.53
N LEU A 15 -22.60 -21.48 -2.39
CA LEU A 15 -22.50 -21.77 -3.82
C LEU A 15 -21.19 -22.47 -4.21
N VAL A 16 -20.11 -22.23 -3.45
CA VAL A 16 -18.76 -22.68 -3.79
C VAL A 16 -18.05 -23.28 -2.58
N ASP A 17 -17.30 -24.35 -2.79
CA ASP A 17 -16.47 -24.96 -1.75
C ASP A 17 -15.11 -24.25 -1.62
N PHE A 18 -14.61 -23.67 -2.72
CA PHE A 18 -13.30 -23.04 -2.80
C PHE A 18 -13.34 -21.83 -3.74
N GLY A 19 -12.56 -20.80 -3.41
CA GLY A 19 -12.31 -19.64 -4.25
C GLY A 19 -10.92 -19.68 -4.88
N MET A 20 -10.78 -19.04 -6.03
CA MET A 20 -9.45 -18.81 -6.61
C MET A 20 -8.71 -17.73 -5.82
N ARG A 21 -7.42 -17.91 -5.59
CA ARG A 21 -6.62 -16.95 -4.83
C ARG A 21 -6.52 -15.60 -5.56
N TYR A 22 -6.75 -14.53 -4.81
CA TYR A 22 -6.69 -13.16 -5.29
C TYR A 22 -5.24 -12.62 -5.33
N ASP A 23 -4.38 -13.07 -4.42
CA ASP A 23 -2.97 -12.71 -4.27
C ASP A 23 -2.14 -13.92 -3.81
N LEU A 24 -0.84 -13.72 -3.62
CA LEU A 24 0.06 -14.71 -3.06
C LEU A 24 0.37 -14.46 -1.58
N THR A 25 0.08 -13.27 -1.06
CA THR A 25 0.41 -12.85 0.31
C THR A 25 -0.45 -13.61 1.33
N VAL A 26 -1.76 -13.66 1.16
CA VAL A 26 -2.65 -14.37 2.11
C VAL A 26 -2.33 -15.86 2.20
N PRO A 27 -2.13 -16.59 1.08
CA PRO A 27 -1.67 -17.99 1.14
C PRO A 27 -0.31 -18.16 1.83
N LEU A 28 0.64 -17.23 1.63
CA LEU A 28 1.95 -17.27 2.29
C LEU A 28 1.83 -17.09 3.80
N VAL A 29 1.05 -16.09 4.23
CA VAL A 29 0.82 -15.83 5.66
C VAL A 29 0.18 -17.05 6.32
N ARG A 30 -0.77 -17.69 5.67
CA ARG A 30 -1.35 -18.95 6.16
C ARG A 30 -0.30 -20.07 6.25
N TYR A 31 0.54 -20.23 5.23
CA TYR A 31 1.63 -21.21 5.24
C TYR A 31 2.61 -20.92 6.39
N TYR A 32 3.07 -19.67 6.52
CA TYR A 32 3.93 -19.24 7.61
C TYR A 32 3.30 -19.54 8.97
N SER A 33 2.05 -19.17 9.18
CA SER A 33 1.33 -19.37 10.44
C SER A 33 1.25 -20.84 10.86
N ASN A 34 1.13 -21.75 9.89
CA ASN A 34 1.08 -23.18 10.15
C ASN A 34 2.46 -23.82 10.37
N ASN A 35 3.55 -23.18 9.99
CA ASN A 35 4.89 -23.75 10.00
C ASN A 35 5.93 -22.85 10.70
N ALA A 36 5.50 -21.81 11.43
CA ALA A 36 6.39 -20.78 11.98
C ALA A 36 7.55 -21.34 12.84
N ASN A 37 7.31 -22.44 13.56
CA ASN A 37 8.32 -23.07 14.41
C ASN A 37 9.46 -23.75 13.64
N ASP A 38 9.22 -24.10 12.38
CA ASP A 38 10.17 -24.83 11.52
C ASP A 38 10.84 -23.90 10.49
N LEU A 39 10.42 -22.63 10.43
CA LEU A 39 10.93 -21.65 9.49
C LEU A 39 11.99 -20.75 10.12
N PRO A 40 12.98 -20.27 9.33
CA PRO A 40 13.95 -19.29 9.82
C PRO A 40 13.32 -17.97 10.20
N SER A 41 13.96 -17.21 11.09
CA SER A 41 13.55 -15.82 11.41
C SER A 41 14.75 -14.88 11.19
N PRO A 42 14.61 -13.82 10.36
CA PRO A 42 13.42 -13.53 9.52
C PRO A 42 13.23 -14.56 8.41
N PHE A 43 11.95 -14.82 8.06
CA PHE A 43 11.60 -15.67 6.95
C PHE A 43 11.48 -14.84 5.67
N LYS A 44 12.28 -15.17 4.66
CA LYS A 44 12.25 -14.50 3.34
C LYS A 44 11.73 -15.46 2.29
N ALA A 45 10.71 -15.06 1.58
CA ALA A 45 10.06 -15.87 0.57
C ALA A 45 10.03 -15.19 -0.79
N LEU A 46 10.24 -15.98 -1.85
CA LEU A 46 9.95 -15.61 -3.23
C LEU A 46 8.87 -16.56 -3.74
N GLN A 47 7.79 -15.99 -4.24
CA GLN A 47 6.69 -16.74 -4.82
C GLN A 47 6.42 -16.31 -6.25
N MET A 48 6.12 -17.26 -7.12
CA MET A 48 5.60 -16.99 -8.47
C MET A 48 4.38 -17.86 -8.71
N GLY A 49 3.29 -17.26 -9.14
CA GLY A 49 2.07 -18.01 -9.37
C GLY A 49 0.93 -17.20 -9.96
N ASN A 50 -0.03 -17.92 -10.51
CA ASN A 50 -1.23 -17.29 -11.04
C ASN A 50 -2.14 -16.83 -9.91
N VAL A 51 -2.75 -15.67 -10.12
CA VAL A 51 -3.81 -15.11 -9.28
C VAL A 51 -5.00 -14.70 -10.14
N TRP A 52 -6.16 -14.56 -9.52
CA TRP A 52 -7.41 -14.30 -10.23
C TRP A 52 -8.16 -13.14 -9.58
N ARG A 53 -8.59 -12.20 -10.43
CA ARG A 53 -9.37 -11.03 -10.00
C ARG A 53 -10.54 -10.82 -10.93
N ALA A 54 -11.69 -10.47 -10.37
CA ALA A 54 -12.92 -10.20 -11.14
C ALA A 54 -12.94 -8.82 -11.80
N ASP A 55 -11.79 -8.19 -11.96
CA ASP A 55 -11.64 -6.88 -12.55
C ASP A 55 -12.17 -6.84 -14.00
N ARG A 56 -12.62 -5.65 -14.42
CA ARG A 56 -12.98 -5.44 -15.82
C ARG A 56 -11.73 -5.55 -16.69
N PRO A 57 -11.69 -6.49 -17.66
CA PRO A 57 -10.54 -6.65 -18.54
C PRO A 57 -10.27 -5.39 -19.36
N GLN A 58 -9.01 -4.98 -19.42
CA GLN A 58 -8.52 -3.89 -20.26
C GLN A 58 -7.04 -4.09 -20.59
N ARG A 59 -6.46 -3.25 -21.43
CA ARG A 59 -5.04 -3.36 -21.76
C ARG A 59 -4.18 -3.35 -20.50
N GLY A 60 -3.35 -4.38 -20.32
CA GLY A 60 -2.49 -4.56 -19.15
C GLY A 60 -3.19 -5.05 -17.87
N ARG A 61 -4.51 -5.33 -17.94
CA ARG A 61 -5.28 -5.84 -16.78
C ARG A 61 -6.12 -7.06 -17.20
N TYR A 62 -5.76 -8.21 -16.67
CA TYR A 62 -6.36 -9.50 -16.97
C TYR A 62 -7.02 -10.10 -15.72
N ARG A 63 -8.00 -10.97 -15.91
CA ARG A 63 -8.64 -11.67 -14.79
C ARG A 63 -7.77 -12.78 -14.21
N GLN A 64 -6.87 -13.33 -15.00
CA GLN A 64 -5.81 -14.23 -14.56
C GLN A 64 -4.47 -13.66 -15.00
N PHE A 65 -3.51 -13.58 -14.09
CA PHE A 65 -2.16 -13.13 -14.38
C PHE A 65 -1.18 -13.74 -13.36
N MET A 66 0.10 -13.73 -13.69
CA MET A 66 1.15 -14.18 -12.81
C MET A 66 1.65 -13.03 -11.93
N GLN A 67 1.67 -13.26 -10.62
CA GLN A 67 2.43 -12.42 -9.69
C GLN A 67 3.79 -13.02 -9.39
N CYS A 68 4.76 -12.16 -9.13
CA CYS A 68 6.05 -12.48 -8.56
C CYS A 68 6.19 -11.64 -7.29
N ASP A 69 6.05 -12.27 -6.15
CA ASP A 69 6.01 -11.62 -4.84
C ASP A 69 7.23 -12.01 -4.02
N ILE A 70 7.79 -11.03 -3.32
CA ILE A 70 8.84 -11.21 -2.32
C ILE A 70 8.35 -10.68 -0.99
N ASP A 71 8.51 -11.46 0.06
CA ASP A 71 8.02 -11.13 1.40
C ASP A 71 9.11 -11.40 2.44
N ILE A 72 9.13 -10.57 3.50
CA ILE A 72 9.98 -10.75 4.67
C ILE A 72 9.08 -10.75 5.89
N ILE A 73 9.09 -11.85 6.64
CA ILE A 73 8.27 -12.01 7.86
C ILE A 73 9.22 -12.21 9.05
N GLY A 74 9.03 -11.42 10.11
CA GLY A 74 9.84 -11.49 11.33
C GLY A 74 10.95 -10.42 11.42
N GLU A 75 11.00 -9.44 10.53
CA GLU A 75 11.94 -8.30 10.60
C GLU A 75 11.19 -7.03 11.04
N PRO A 76 11.43 -6.55 12.28
CA PRO A 76 10.72 -5.39 12.81
C PRO A 76 11.29 -4.04 12.36
N SER A 77 12.53 -4.01 11.86
CA SER A 77 13.17 -2.75 11.45
C SER A 77 12.86 -2.37 10.00
N ASN A 78 13.25 -1.16 9.61
CA ASN A 78 13.12 -0.66 8.23
C ASN A 78 13.99 -1.43 7.21
N LEU A 79 14.83 -2.35 7.66
CA LEU A 79 15.63 -3.21 6.76
C LEU A 79 14.73 -4.04 5.82
N ALA A 80 13.54 -4.43 6.27
CA ALA A 80 12.60 -5.14 5.41
C ALA A 80 12.20 -4.30 4.19
N GLU A 81 11.74 -3.08 4.40
CA GLU A 81 11.35 -2.16 3.32
C GLU A 81 12.53 -1.81 2.41
N ILE A 82 13.68 -1.51 2.99
CA ILE A 82 14.91 -1.18 2.24
C ILE A 82 15.32 -2.34 1.33
N GLU A 83 15.36 -3.56 1.86
CA GLU A 83 15.72 -4.75 1.09
C GLU A 83 14.72 -5.04 -0.03
N LEU A 84 13.41 -4.96 0.26
CA LEU A 84 12.36 -5.21 -0.75
C LEU A 84 12.40 -4.18 -1.88
N ILE A 85 12.57 -2.89 -1.57
CA ILE A 85 12.68 -1.84 -2.57
C ILE A 85 13.94 -2.05 -3.43
N LEU A 86 15.08 -2.32 -2.83
CA LEU A 86 16.34 -2.56 -3.56
C LEU A 86 16.27 -3.80 -4.43
N ALA A 87 15.74 -4.92 -3.93
CA ALA A 87 15.60 -6.16 -4.68
C ALA A 87 14.68 -5.98 -5.89
N THR A 88 13.53 -5.36 -5.68
CA THR A 88 12.54 -5.12 -6.75
C THR A 88 13.08 -4.18 -7.80
N THR A 89 13.64 -3.03 -7.41
CA THR A 89 14.19 -2.04 -8.36
C THR A 89 15.38 -2.55 -9.13
N THR A 90 16.25 -3.33 -8.48
CA THR A 90 17.38 -4.00 -9.14
C THR A 90 16.88 -5.00 -10.20
N THR A 91 15.84 -5.77 -9.88
CA THR A 91 15.23 -6.73 -10.81
C THR A 91 14.65 -6.02 -12.03
N ILE A 92 13.86 -4.96 -11.81
CA ILE A 92 13.27 -4.16 -12.89
C ILE A 92 14.35 -3.52 -13.76
N GLY A 93 15.42 -2.99 -13.16
CA GLY A 93 16.56 -2.44 -13.89
C GLY A 93 17.29 -3.49 -14.74
N LYS A 94 17.48 -4.72 -14.20
CA LYS A 94 18.05 -5.85 -14.96
C LYS A 94 17.19 -6.32 -16.12
N LEU A 95 15.87 -6.13 -16.05
CA LEU A 95 14.95 -6.37 -17.16
C LEU A 95 15.02 -5.28 -18.25
N GLY A 96 15.81 -4.23 -18.03
CA GLY A 96 16.05 -3.16 -19.01
C GLY A 96 15.12 -1.96 -18.89
N PHE A 97 14.23 -1.94 -17.90
CA PHE A 97 13.39 -0.76 -17.65
C PHE A 97 14.18 0.36 -16.99
N LYS A 98 13.88 1.58 -17.39
CA LYS A 98 14.50 2.83 -16.92
C LYS A 98 13.43 3.87 -16.62
N ASN A 99 13.82 4.95 -15.92
CA ASN A 99 12.94 6.09 -15.63
C ASN A 99 11.64 5.73 -14.90
N PHE A 100 11.65 4.67 -14.09
CA PHE A 100 10.53 4.36 -13.23
C PHE A 100 10.68 5.09 -11.89
N GLU A 101 9.57 5.21 -11.18
CA GLU A 101 9.53 5.87 -9.89
C GLU A 101 9.02 4.91 -8.81
N ILE A 102 9.60 4.99 -7.63
CA ILE A 102 9.04 4.39 -6.43
C ILE A 102 8.32 5.49 -5.67
N ARG A 103 7.01 5.40 -5.62
CA ARG A 103 6.17 6.24 -4.76
C ARG A 103 6.10 5.59 -3.40
N ILE A 104 6.38 6.32 -2.34
CA ILE A 104 6.35 5.84 -0.95
C ILE A 104 5.43 6.71 -0.11
N ASN A 105 4.68 6.09 0.79
CA ASN A 105 3.87 6.74 1.81
C ASN A 105 3.83 5.87 3.08
N GLU A 106 3.10 6.29 4.09
CA GLU A 106 2.91 5.55 5.32
C GLU A 106 1.46 5.68 5.79
N ARG A 107 0.88 4.55 6.18
CA ARG A 107 -0.55 4.47 6.57
C ARG A 107 -0.91 5.40 7.73
N ARG A 108 0.01 5.62 8.67
CA ARG A 108 -0.19 6.53 9.81
C ARG A 108 -0.24 7.99 9.36
N ILE A 109 0.48 8.37 8.29
CA ILE A 109 0.36 9.71 7.69
C ILE A 109 -1.04 9.93 7.14
N LEU A 110 -1.59 8.96 6.38
CA LEU A 110 -2.96 9.07 5.84
C LEU A 110 -3.99 9.28 6.95
N LYS A 111 -3.88 8.51 8.05
CA LYS A 111 -4.77 8.65 9.21
C LYS A 111 -4.59 10.01 9.90
N ALA A 112 -3.35 10.43 10.13
CA ALA A 112 -3.04 11.71 10.75
C ALA A 112 -3.56 12.89 9.92
N MET A 113 -3.43 12.84 8.58
CA MET A 113 -3.99 13.84 7.67
C MET A 113 -5.51 13.96 7.79
N ALA A 114 -6.21 12.82 7.83
CA ALA A 114 -7.66 12.79 8.00
C ALA A 114 -8.07 13.35 9.38
N ALA A 115 -7.41 12.93 10.46
CA ALA A 115 -7.66 13.41 11.82
C ALA A 115 -7.41 14.93 11.96
N TYR A 116 -6.27 15.41 11.46
CA TYR A 116 -5.91 16.83 11.44
C TYR A 116 -6.96 17.69 10.72
N SER A 117 -7.51 17.16 9.65
CA SER A 117 -8.52 17.84 8.85
C SER A 117 -9.92 17.80 9.46
N GLY A 118 -10.12 17.02 10.53
CA GLY A 118 -11.38 16.96 11.28
C GLY A 118 -12.39 15.93 10.76
N PHE A 119 -11.94 14.94 9.98
CA PHE A 119 -12.79 13.78 9.65
C PHE A 119 -12.91 12.86 10.87
N ALA A 120 -14.06 12.22 11.04
CA ALA A 120 -14.27 11.22 12.07
C ALA A 120 -13.55 9.90 11.70
N GLU A 121 -13.13 9.12 12.70
CA GLU A 121 -12.36 7.89 12.44
C GLU A 121 -13.15 6.86 11.61
N GLU A 122 -14.47 6.80 11.81
CA GLU A 122 -15.39 5.96 11.03
C GLU A 122 -15.46 6.34 9.54
N ASP A 123 -15.06 7.56 9.17
CA ASP A 123 -15.09 8.07 7.81
C ASP A 123 -13.78 7.87 7.04
N TYR A 124 -12.70 7.46 7.71
CA TYR A 124 -11.37 7.38 7.11
C TYR A 124 -11.34 6.49 5.86
N ASP A 125 -12.01 5.36 5.90
CA ASP A 125 -12.04 4.45 4.75
C ASP A 125 -12.72 5.10 3.53
N THR A 126 -13.81 5.84 3.74
CA THR A 126 -14.49 6.59 2.68
C THR A 126 -13.59 7.68 2.11
N VAL A 127 -12.93 8.46 2.98
CA VAL A 127 -11.99 9.51 2.57
C VAL A 127 -10.83 8.91 1.75
N PHE A 128 -10.28 7.77 2.17
CA PHE A 128 -9.18 7.11 1.45
C PHE A 128 -9.62 6.51 0.13
N ILE A 129 -10.83 5.96 0.02
CA ILE A 129 -11.41 5.48 -1.25
C ILE A 129 -11.56 6.62 -2.25
N ILE A 130 -11.95 7.81 -1.79
CA ILE A 130 -12.05 8.99 -2.64
C ILE A 130 -10.66 9.47 -3.04
N LEU A 131 -9.72 9.52 -2.09
CA LEU A 131 -8.33 9.91 -2.36
C LEU A 131 -7.65 8.99 -3.38
N ASP A 132 -7.90 7.68 -3.35
CA ASP A 132 -7.35 6.69 -4.30
C ASP A 132 -7.72 6.99 -5.77
N LYS A 133 -8.72 7.85 -5.99
CA LYS A 133 -9.10 8.31 -7.32
C LYS A 133 -8.30 9.53 -7.80
N MET A 134 -7.41 10.07 -6.95
CA MET A 134 -6.68 11.32 -7.18
C MET A 134 -6.02 11.39 -8.55
N ASP A 135 -5.33 10.32 -8.98
CA ASP A 135 -4.66 10.23 -10.28
C ASP A 135 -5.64 10.37 -11.47
N LYS A 136 -6.93 10.13 -11.26
CA LYS A 136 -7.97 10.16 -12.31
C LYS A 136 -8.77 11.44 -12.31
N ILE A 137 -9.10 11.97 -11.13
CA ILE A 137 -10.04 13.08 -10.99
C ILE A 137 -9.38 14.38 -10.49
N GLY A 138 -8.12 14.33 -10.07
CA GLY A 138 -7.37 15.46 -9.53
C GLY A 138 -7.90 15.97 -8.17
N LEU A 139 -7.25 17.00 -7.63
CA LEU A 139 -7.63 17.60 -6.35
C LEU A 139 -9.06 18.15 -6.36
N ASP A 140 -9.47 18.79 -7.44
CA ASP A 140 -10.80 19.38 -7.55
C ASP A 140 -11.89 18.28 -7.56
N GLY A 141 -11.64 17.18 -8.27
CA GLY A 141 -12.55 16.03 -8.27
C GLY A 141 -12.64 15.34 -6.91
N VAL A 142 -11.52 15.25 -6.16
CA VAL A 142 -11.52 14.75 -4.78
C VAL A 142 -12.37 15.67 -3.89
N ALA A 143 -12.21 17.01 -4.02
CA ALA A 143 -13.01 17.98 -3.29
C ALA A 143 -14.51 17.81 -3.56
N GLU A 144 -14.89 17.66 -4.82
CA GLU A 144 -16.29 17.48 -5.23
C GLU A 144 -16.89 16.18 -4.67
N GLU A 145 -16.12 15.08 -4.70
CA GLU A 145 -16.59 13.79 -4.17
C GLU A 145 -16.75 13.82 -2.65
N LEU A 146 -15.78 14.41 -1.92
CA LEU A 146 -15.90 14.60 -0.47
C LEU A 146 -17.12 15.48 -0.12
N ALA A 147 -17.37 16.54 -0.88
CA ALA A 147 -18.53 17.39 -0.67
C ALA A 147 -19.87 16.67 -0.95
N LYS A 148 -19.91 15.76 -1.92
CA LYS A 148 -21.09 14.90 -2.20
C LYS A 148 -21.40 13.95 -1.05
N GLU A 149 -20.36 13.44 -0.36
CA GLU A 149 -20.53 12.63 0.87
C GLU A 149 -21.00 13.45 2.08
N GLY A 150 -21.05 14.77 1.97
CA GLY A 150 -21.59 15.66 3.01
C GLY A 150 -20.56 16.19 3.99
N TYR A 151 -19.26 16.02 3.72
CA TYR A 151 -18.21 16.54 4.58
C TYR A 151 -18.13 18.07 4.57
N ALA A 152 -17.76 18.65 5.71
CA ALA A 152 -17.67 20.09 5.88
C ALA A 152 -16.58 20.67 4.97
N LYS A 153 -16.90 21.81 4.33
CA LYS A 153 -15.95 22.50 3.44
C LYS A 153 -14.62 22.81 4.15
N GLU A 154 -14.67 23.21 5.40
CA GLU A 154 -13.45 23.50 6.19
C GLU A 154 -12.54 22.28 6.29
N SER A 155 -13.11 21.08 6.54
CA SER A 155 -12.35 19.82 6.60
C SER A 155 -11.74 19.48 5.24
N ILE A 156 -12.51 19.65 4.17
CA ILE A 156 -12.04 19.43 2.79
C ILE A 156 -10.90 20.38 2.46
N ASP A 157 -11.06 21.69 2.71
CA ASP A 157 -10.05 22.70 2.41
C ASP A 157 -8.73 22.45 3.19
N LYS A 158 -8.83 22.06 4.47
CA LYS A 158 -7.66 21.66 5.28
C LYS A 158 -6.97 20.43 4.70
N TYR A 159 -7.74 19.41 4.35
CA TYR A 159 -7.22 18.16 3.79
C TYR A 159 -6.47 18.39 2.48
N LEU A 160 -7.09 19.12 1.55
CA LEU A 160 -6.47 19.44 0.26
C LEU A 160 -5.28 20.38 0.38
N GLY A 161 -5.28 21.26 1.39
CA GLY A 161 -4.15 22.13 1.72
C GLY A 161 -2.88 21.37 2.06
N LEU A 162 -2.99 20.19 2.67
CA LEU A 162 -1.84 19.33 2.99
C LEU A 162 -1.12 18.84 1.73
N PHE A 163 -1.86 18.42 0.71
CA PHE A 163 -1.27 17.97 -0.57
C PHE A 163 -0.57 19.09 -1.31
N LYS A 164 -1.19 20.27 -1.36
CA LYS A 164 -0.57 21.48 -1.94
C LYS A 164 0.71 21.88 -1.21
N GLY A 165 0.70 21.81 0.12
CA GLY A 165 1.88 22.12 0.92
C GLY A 165 3.03 21.13 0.69
N VAL A 166 2.75 19.84 0.51
CA VAL A 166 3.78 18.86 0.14
C VAL A 166 4.32 19.15 -1.26
N GLU A 167 3.46 19.47 -2.23
CA GLU A 167 3.87 19.82 -3.59
C GLU A 167 4.78 21.05 -3.62
N GLU A 168 4.43 22.10 -2.87
CA GLU A 168 5.22 23.33 -2.73
C GLU A 168 6.56 23.09 -2.03
N ALA A 169 6.60 22.23 -1.01
CA ALA A 169 7.84 21.85 -0.31
C ALA A 169 8.74 20.96 -1.16
N GLY A 170 8.16 20.14 -2.05
CA GLY A 170 8.83 19.14 -2.87
C GLY A 170 8.57 17.71 -2.40
N ASN A 171 8.36 16.82 -3.34
CA ASN A 171 7.95 15.41 -3.12
C ASN A 171 9.13 14.49 -2.71
N GLY A 172 10.02 14.98 -1.88
CA GLY A 172 11.18 14.27 -1.33
C GLY A 172 11.23 14.41 0.18
N ILE A 173 12.44 14.54 0.70
CA ILE A 173 12.70 14.74 2.14
C ILE A 173 11.96 15.98 2.67
N ASP A 174 11.97 17.08 1.92
CA ASP A 174 11.34 18.34 2.34
C ASP A 174 9.82 18.19 2.49
N GLY A 175 9.18 17.41 1.62
CA GLY A 175 7.75 17.10 1.72
C GLY A 175 7.42 16.26 2.96
N ILE A 176 8.27 15.29 3.30
CA ILE A 176 8.12 14.49 4.54
C ILE A 176 8.26 15.38 5.77
N CYS A 177 9.30 16.22 5.82
CA CYS A 177 9.52 17.16 6.93
C CYS A 177 8.36 18.16 7.06
N TYR A 178 7.85 18.66 5.94
CA TYR A 178 6.67 19.54 5.92
C TYR A 178 5.45 18.86 6.53
N ILE A 179 5.13 17.63 6.09
CA ILE A 179 3.94 16.91 6.57
C ILE A 179 4.08 16.53 8.05
N ALA A 180 5.26 16.05 8.47
CA ALA A 180 5.52 15.70 9.86
C ALA A 180 5.35 16.90 10.80
N LYS A 181 5.91 18.07 10.41
CA LYS A 181 5.77 19.31 11.16
C LYS A 181 4.32 19.81 11.21
N THR A 182 3.60 19.73 10.09
CA THR A 182 2.22 20.21 10.00
C THR A 182 1.28 19.33 10.82
N LEU A 183 1.55 18.02 10.89
CA LEU A 183 0.77 17.05 11.62
C LEU A 183 1.27 16.80 13.06
N GLU A 184 2.12 17.70 13.61
CA GLU A 184 2.58 17.59 14.99
C GLU A 184 1.37 17.45 15.95
N GLY A 185 1.43 16.44 16.83
CA GLY A 185 0.33 16.09 17.72
C GLY A 185 -0.72 15.14 17.14
N PHE A 186 -0.71 14.88 15.84
CA PHE A 186 -1.55 13.88 15.15
C PHE A 186 -0.75 12.70 14.62
N LEU A 187 0.54 12.89 14.34
CA LEU A 187 1.44 11.89 13.78
C LEU A 187 2.41 11.40 14.87
N GLU A 188 2.68 10.10 14.87
CA GLU A 188 3.68 9.48 15.75
C GLU A 188 5.09 9.94 15.35
N GLU A 189 5.95 10.22 16.34
CA GLU A 189 7.29 10.82 16.14
C GLU A 189 8.26 9.94 15.32
N ASP A 190 8.06 8.62 15.34
CA ASP A 190 8.93 7.68 14.62
C ASP A 190 8.68 7.65 13.10
N VAL A 191 7.51 8.09 12.63
CA VAL A 191 7.10 7.99 11.21
C VAL A 191 8.04 8.76 10.30
N GLU A 192 8.33 10.01 10.62
CA GLU A 192 9.27 10.84 9.85
C GLU A 192 10.65 10.17 9.78
N LYS A 193 11.18 9.78 10.94
CA LYS A 193 12.47 9.13 11.06
C LYS A 193 12.56 7.86 10.21
N ASN A 194 11.55 7.01 10.28
CA ASN A 194 11.50 5.75 9.54
C ASN A 194 11.48 5.99 8.02
N LEU A 195 10.66 6.90 7.53
CA LEU A 195 10.63 7.24 6.10
C LEU A 195 11.95 7.83 5.62
N LEU A 196 12.56 8.73 6.40
CA LEU A 196 13.87 9.32 6.07
C LEU A 196 14.97 8.26 6.04
N GLU A 197 14.96 7.31 6.98
CA GLU A 197 15.91 6.19 7.00
C GLU A 197 15.77 5.31 5.75
N ILE A 198 14.53 4.95 5.39
CA ILE A 198 14.26 4.13 4.19
C ILE A 198 14.77 4.87 2.94
N ILE A 199 14.38 6.13 2.75
CA ILE A 199 14.72 6.91 1.56
C ILE A 199 16.24 7.10 1.45
N ASN A 200 16.89 7.48 2.53
CA ASN A 200 18.34 7.70 2.52
C ASN A 200 19.12 6.41 2.27
N SER A 201 18.72 5.30 2.92
CA SER A 201 19.37 4.01 2.74
C SER A 201 19.19 3.45 1.34
N VAL A 202 17.98 3.54 0.78
CA VAL A 202 17.72 3.12 -0.60
C VAL A 202 18.51 3.98 -1.58
N ASN A 203 18.51 5.30 -1.43
CA ASN A 203 19.28 6.19 -2.32
C ASN A 203 20.79 5.94 -2.26
N ALA A 204 21.32 5.59 -1.10
CA ALA A 204 22.75 5.28 -0.93
C ALA A 204 23.14 3.92 -1.55
N ALA A 205 22.22 2.94 -1.58
CA ALA A 205 22.51 1.57 -2.00
C ALA A 205 21.95 1.18 -3.39
N LYS A 206 21.12 2.02 -4.01
CA LYS A 206 20.47 1.73 -5.28
C LYS A 206 21.46 1.47 -6.41
N GLN A 207 21.17 0.46 -7.23
CA GLN A 207 21.97 0.08 -8.39
C GLN A 207 21.25 0.36 -9.73
N ALA A 208 19.96 0.59 -9.69
CA ALA A 208 19.16 0.96 -10.85
C ALA A 208 18.89 2.47 -10.86
N ASP A 209 18.62 3.01 -12.05
CA ASP A 209 18.23 4.40 -12.21
C ASP A 209 16.71 4.55 -12.02
N PHE A 210 16.33 5.09 -10.87
CA PHE A 210 14.94 5.39 -10.50
C PHE A 210 14.88 6.55 -9.51
N LYS A 211 13.71 7.16 -9.42
CA LYS A 211 13.39 8.17 -8.40
C LYS A 211 12.61 7.53 -7.26
N LEU A 212 12.91 7.95 -6.05
CA LEU A 212 12.11 7.64 -4.86
C LEU A 212 11.38 8.92 -4.44
N VAL A 213 10.04 8.88 -4.47
CA VAL A 213 9.18 10.05 -4.30
C VAL A 213 8.23 9.81 -3.14
N PHE A 214 8.16 10.75 -2.22
CA PHE A 214 7.10 10.75 -1.22
C PHE A 214 5.79 11.20 -1.87
N ASP A 215 4.78 10.36 -1.79
CA ASP A 215 3.47 10.63 -2.38
C ASP A 215 2.37 10.48 -1.32
N PRO A 216 1.93 11.59 -0.71
CA PRO A 216 0.88 11.56 0.32
C PRO A 216 -0.49 11.13 -0.23
N THR A 217 -0.65 11.06 -1.56
CA THR A 217 -1.90 10.59 -2.19
C THR A 217 -1.92 9.08 -2.39
N LEU A 218 -0.78 8.41 -2.21
CA LEU A 218 -0.69 6.97 -2.37
C LEU A 218 -1.50 6.26 -1.28
N VAL A 219 -2.59 5.62 -1.69
CA VAL A 219 -3.46 4.79 -0.87
C VAL A 219 -3.41 3.37 -1.40
N ARG A 220 -2.78 2.46 -0.68
CA ARG A 220 -2.69 1.04 -1.05
C ARG A 220 -3.05 0.13 0.10
N GLY A 221 -3.55 -1.07 -0.23
CA GLY A 221 -3.73 -2.14 0.74
C GLY A 221 -4.59 -1.74 1.93
N MET A 222 -5.70 -1.06 1.69
CA MET A 222 -6.57 -0.52 2.74
C MET A 222 -7.00 -1.55 3.77
N SER A 223 -7.05 -2.83 3.38
CA SER A 223 -7.53 -3.91 4.25
C SER A 223 -6.47 -4.53 5.14
N TYR A 224 -5.17 -4.43 4.83
CA TYR A 224 -4.14 -5.14 5.60
C TYR A 224 -2.82 -4.42 5.83
N TYR A 225 -2.43 -3.39 5.07
CA TYR A 225 -1.20 -2.66 5.35
C TYR A 225 -1.31 -1.81 6.61
N THR A 226 -0.25 -1.80 7.42
CA THR A 226 -0.21 -1.18 8.75
C THR A 226 0.82 -0.06 8.88
N GLY A 227 1.79 0.02 7.99
CA GLY A 227 2.90 0.95 8.04
C GLY A 227 3.25 1.52 6.66
N THR A 228 4.53 1.46 6.32
CA THR A 228 5.04 1.92 5.02
C THR A 228 4.36 1.20 3.87
N ILE A 229 3.99 1.97 2.85
CA ILE A 229 3.45 1.49 1.58
C ILE A 229 4.25 2.07 0.43
N PHE A 230 4.42 1.30 -0.64
CA PHE A 230 5.12 1.77 -1.84
C PHE A 230 4.50 1.21 -3.12
N GLU A 231 4.69 1.94 -4.19
CA GLU A 231 4.22 1.61 -5.52
C GLU A 231 5.31 1.87 -6.56
N ILE A 232 5.41 1.00 -7.55
CA ILE A 232 6.31 1.17 -8.67
C ILE A 232 5.51 1.74 -9.85
N ALA A 233 5.64 3.05 -10.03
CA ALA A 233 5.05 3.74 -11.16
C ALA A 233 5.95 3.61 -12.38
N MET A 234 5.39 3.11 -13.47
CA MET A 234 6.12 2.93 -14.73
C MET A 234 5.49 3.79 -15.82
N PRO A 235 6.05 4.98 -16.11
CA PRO A 235 5.48 5.90 -17.08
C PRO A 235 5.28 5.29 -18.47
N GLU A 236 6.20 4.43 -18.90
CA GLU A 236 6.13 3.75 -20.21
C GLU A 236 4.89 2.85 -20.35
N LEU A 237 4.40 2.30 -19.25
CA LEU A 237 3.19 1.46 -19.20
C LEU A 237 1.92 2.25 -18.89
N GLY A 238 2.06 3.49 -18.41
CA GLY A 238 0.96 4.33 -17.95
C GLY A 238 0.21 3.73 -16.76
N ALA A 239 0.86 2.85 -15.99
CA ALA A 239 0.28 2.16 -14.84
C ALA A 239 1.36 1.72 -13.86
N ALA A 240 0.95 1.44 -12.63
CA ALA A 240 1.81 0.78 -11.66
C ALA A 240 2.06 -0.68 -12.09
N CYS A 241 3.33 -1.11 -12.01
CA CYS A 241 3.72 -2.49 -12.31
C CYS A 241 3.96 -3.36 -11.08
N GLY A 242 3.96 -2.76 -9.91
CA GLY A 242 4.17 -3.44 -8.65
C GLY A 242 3.87 -2.54 -7.46
N GLY A 243 3.97 -3.08 -6.27
CA GLY A 243 3.85 -2.35 -5.02
C GLY A 243 3.68 -3.30 -3.85
N GLY A 244 3.85 -2.75 -2.66
CA GLY A 244 3.81 -3.50 -1.43
C GLY A 244 3.66 -2.59 -0.22
N GLY A 245 3.84 -3.18 0.95
CA GLY A 245 3.81 -2.45 2.21
C GLY A 245 3.90 -3.39 3.40
N ARG A 246 4.09 -2.81 4.56
CA ARG A 246 4.14 -3.51 5.85
C ARG A 246 2.75 -3.96 6.28
N TYR A 247 2.64 -5.22 6.74
CA TYR A 247 1.37 -5.83 7.15
C TYR A 247 1.45 -6.62 8.48
N ASP A 248 1.99 -6.01 9.49
CA ASP A 248 2.35 -6.63 10.79
C ASP A 248 1.21 -7.38 11.51
N LYS A 249 -0.05 -7.07 11.20
CA LYS A 249 -1.21 -7.69 11.85
C LYS A 249 -1.80 -8.89 11.11
N MET A 250 -1.29 -9.22 9.92
CA MET A 250 -1.92 -10.26 9.12
C MET A 250 -1.65 -11.66 9.68
N VAL A 251 -0.44 -11.92 10.16
CA VAL A 251 -0.10 -13.21 10.82
C VAL A 251 -0.95 -13.42 12.06
N GLY A 252 -1.17 -12.36 12.84
CA GLY A 252 -1.99 -12.40 14.06
C GLY A 252 -3.43 -12.83 13.84
N LYS A 253 -4.00 -12.59 12.66
CA LYS A 253 -5.35 -13.07 12.30
C LYS A 253 -5.44 -14.60 12.25
N PHE A 254 -4.35 -15.30 12.00
CA PHE A 254 -4.28 -16.76 11.96
C PHE A 254 -3.77 -17.37 13.27
N THR A 255 -2.85 -16.71 13.96
CA THR A 255 -2.15 -17.25 15.14
C THR A 255 -2.58 -16.61 16.46
N GLY A 256 -3.25 -15.45 16.41
CA GLY A 256 -3.53 -14.63 17.58
C GLY A 256 -2.33 -13.81 18.08
N GLN A 257 -1.17 -13.88 17.41
CA GLN A 257 0.04 -13.14 17.78
C GLN A 257 0.56 -12.40 16.54
N ASP A 258 0.70 -11.09 16.64
CA ASP A 258 1.25 -10.24 15.57
C ASP A 258 2.73 -10.55 15.33
N VAL A 259 3.14 -10.55 14.06
CA VAL A 259 4.52 -10.73 13.62
C VAL A 259 4.81 -9.67 12.56
N PRO A 260 5.94 -8.92 12.67
CA PRO A 260 6.33 -7.93 11.66
C PRO A 260 6.47 -8.55 10.28
N ALA A 261 5.87 -7.93 9.29
CA ALA A 261 5.88 -8.46 7.93
C ALA A 261 5.68 -7.36 6.87
#